data_d922b32c3b91f467a8f0f63213bd2d59
#
_entry.id   d922b32c3b91f467a8f0f63213bd2d59
#
_cell.length_a   1.000
_cell.length_b   1.000
_cell.length_c   1.000
_cell.angle_alpha   90.00
_cell.angle_beta   90.00
_cell.angle_gamma   90.00
#
_symmetry.space_group_name_H-M   'P 1'
#
loop_
_entity.id
_entity.type
_entity.pdbx_description
1 polymer ?
#
loop_
_entity_poly.entity_id
_entity_poly.type
_entity_poly.pdbx_seq_one_letter_code
_entity_poly.pdbx_strand_id
1 'polypeptide(L)'
;MVTMVDLGAKKCIPCKMMAPILQELESEYRERAAIIFIDVWENSAAAHTFSLRTIPTQIFYDAQGKEVTRHEGFLDKQSIVSQLTELGVR
;
A
#
# COMPACT_ATOMS: atom_id res chain seq x y z
N MET A 1 -0.88 13.90 4.56
CA MET A 1 0.19 12.96 4.96
C MET A 1 0.42 11.97 3.82
N VAL A 2 1.67 11.70 3.50
CA VAL A 2 2.01 10.69 2.48
C VAL A 2 1.37 9.36 2.86
N THR A 3 0.79 8.68 1.88
CA THR A 3 0.00 7.47 2.12
C THR A 3 0.38 6.36 1.14
N MET A 4 0.50 5.14 1.65
CA MET A 4 0.60 3.96 0.81
C MET A 4 -0.62 3.09 1.08
N VAL A 5 -1.36 2.74 0.01
CA VAL A 5 -2.52 1.85 0.11
C VAL A 5 -2.16 0.53 -0.54
N ASP A 6 -2.28 -0.56 0.20
CA ASP A 6 -2.11 -1.91 -0.34
C ASP A 6 -3.49 -2.52 -0.53
N LEU A 7 -3.83 -2.79 -1.79
CA LEU A 7 -5.10 -3.45 -2.12
C LEU A 7 -4.82 -4.92 -2.39
N GLY A 8 -5.45 -5.77 -1.62
CA GLY A 8 -5.20 -7.20 -1.69
C GLY A 8 -6.36 -8.00 -1.16
N ALA A 9 -6.10 -9.22 -0.76
CA ALA A 9 -7.09 -10.08 -0.12
C ALA A 9 -6.38 -10.97 0.89
N LYS A 10 -7.04 -11.24 2.01
CA LYS A 10 -6.43 -12.01 3.10
C LYS A 10 -6.06 -13.44 2.69
N LYS A 11 -6.77 -13.99 1.70
CA LYS A 11 -6.54 -15.38 1.26
C LYS A 11 -5.68 -15.50 0.00
N CYS A 12 -5.25 -14.37 -0.55
CA CYS A 12 -4.37 -14.34 -1.71
C CYS A 12 -2.93 -14.54 -1.23
N ILE A 13 -2.19 -15.49 -1.82
CA ILE A 13 -0.86 -15.84 -1.32
C ILE A 13 0.14 -14.69 -1.35
N PRO A 14 0.38 -14.02 -2.48
CA PRO A 14 1.30 -12.88 -2.46
C PRO A 14 0.79 -11.73 -1.59
N CYS A 15 -0.54 -11.59 -1.43
CA CYS A 15 -1.11 -10.60 -0.53
C CYS A 15 -0.78 -10.92 0.93
N LYS A 16 -0.81 -12.22 1.29
CA LYS A 16 -0.45 -12.65 2.64
C LYS A 16 0.99 -12.32 2.98
N MET A 17 1.87 -12.36 1.99
CA MET A 17 3.28 -12.02 2.18
C MET A 17 3.46 -10.55 2.50
N MET A 18 2.51 -9.70 2.10
CA MET A 18 2.54 -8.28 2.42
C MET A 18 2.18 -8.00 3.89
N ALA A 19 1.38 -8.87 4.51
CA ALA A 19 0.83 -8.60 5.84
C ALA A 19 1.88 -8.26 6.92
N PRO A 20 2.94 -9.07 7.10
CA PRO A 20 3.95 -8.73 8.11
C PRO A 20 4.71 -7.44 7.77
N ILE A 21 4.94 -7.18 6.48
CA ILE A 21 5.60 -5.97 6.04
C ILE A 21 4.74 -4.75 6.38
N LEU A 22 3.44 -4.83 6.11
CA LEU A 22 2.51 -3.75 6.40
C LEU A 22 2.42 -3.46 7.89
N GLN A 23 2.43 -4.50 8.71
CA GLN A 23 2.41 -4.34 10.16
C GLN A 23 3.66 -3.62 10.66
N GLU A 24 4.82 -4.02 10.16
CA GLU A 24 6.08 -3.36 10.52
C GLU A 24 6.09 -1.91 10.11
N LEU A 25 5.67 -1.63 8.87
CA LEU A 25 5.67 -0.27 8.34
C LEU A 25 4.67 0.62 9.07
N GLU A 26 3.49 0.10 9.38
CA GLU A 26 2.50 0.86 10.12
C GLU A 26 3.07 1.31 11.48
N SER A 27 3.77 0.40 12.15
CA SER A 27 4.38 0.70 13.43
C SER A 27 5.54 1.70 13.29
N GLU A 28 6.42 1.47 12.31
CA GLU A 28 7.61 2.30 12.12
C GLU A 28 7.29 3.71 11.64
N TYR A 29 6.25 3.84 10.82
CA TYR A 29 5.88 5.13 10.22
C TYR A 29 4.71 5.81 10.91
N ARG A 30 4.32 5.33 12.08
CA ARG A 30 3.24 5.95 12.83
C ARG A 30 3.46 7.45 12.95
N GLU A 31 2.44 8.24 12.59
CA GLU A 31 2.46 9.71 12.59
C GLU A 31 3.35 10.33 11.51
N ARG A 32 4.06 9.55 10.70
CA ARG A 32 4.91 10.08 9.62
C ARG A 32 4.34 9.76 8.24
N ALA A 33 3.67 8.63 8.10
CA ALA A 33 3.03 8.23 6.86
C ALA A 33 1.86 7.32 7.18
N ALA A 34 0.85 7.29 6.33
CA ALA A 34 -0.28 6.38 6.51
C ALA A 34 -0.04 5.11 5.69
N ILE A 35 -0.16 3.97 6.34
CA ILE A 35 -0.04 2.66 5.72
C ILE A 35 -1.39 1.98 5.86
N ILE A 36 -2.08 1.76 4.73
CA ILE A 36 -3.47 1.30 4.73
C ILE A 36 -3.61 0.01 3.95
N PHE A 37 -4.34 -0.95 4.48
CA PHE A 37 -4.69 -2.17 3.78
C PHE A 37 -6.19 -2.20 3.49
N ILE A 38 -6.57 -2.54 2.27
CA ILE A 38 -7.98 -2.72 1.88
C ILE A 38 -8.12 -4.10 1.27
N ASP A 39 -9.01 -4.92 1.84
CA ASP A 39 -9.33 -6.24 1.30
C ASP A 39 -10.43 -6.07 0.25
N VAL A 40 -10.08 -6.28 -1.02
CA VAL A 40 -11.01 -6.05 -2.13
C VAL A 40 -12.00 -7.19 -2.32
N TRP A 41 -11.76 -8.35 -1.68
CA TRP A 41 -12.75 -9.43 -1.68
C TRP A 41 -13.85 -9.16 -0.65
N GLU A 42 -13.52 -8.47 0.43
CA GLU A 42 -14.52 -8.04 1.43
C GLU A 42 -15.17 -6.71 1.06
N ASN A 43 -14.47 -5.92 0.23
CA ASN A 43 -14.92 -4.59 -0.18
C ASN A 43 -14.78 -4.46 -1.68
N SER A 44 -15.68 -5.10 -2.42
CA SER A 44 -15.56 -5.23 -3.87
C SER A 44 -15.61 -3.91 -4.62
N ALA A 45 -16.29 -2.90 -4.07
CA ALA A 45 -16.35 -1.58 -4.69
C ALA A 45 -14.97 -0.92 -4.79
N ALA A 46 -14.05 -1.29 -3.91
CA ALA A 46 -12.70 -0.70 -3.90
C ALA A 46 -11.93 -1.01 -5.19
N ALA A 47 -12.13 -2.19 -5.77
CA ALA A 47 -11.46 -2.56 -7.02
C ALA A 47 -11.80 -1.55 -8.13
N HIS A 48 -13.04 -1.12 -8.21
CA HIS A 48 -13.47 -0.14 -9.20
C HIS A 48 -12.98 1.27 -8.81
N THR A 49 -13.16 1.64 -7.54
CA THR A 49 -12.77 2.96 -7.04
C THR A 49 -11.30 3.26 -7.32
N PHE A 50 -10.43 2.27 -7.14
CA PHE A 50 -8.99 2.45 -7.33
C PHE A 50 -8.50 2.04 -8.72
N SER A 51 -9.41 1.72 -9.64
CA SER A 51 -9.08 1.24 -10.99
C SER A 51 -8.07 0.09 -10.93
N LEU A 52 -8.37 -0.88 -10.07
CA LEU A 52 -7.48 -2.00 -9.79
C LEU A 52 -7.46 -2.99 -10.94
N ARG A 53 -6.27 -3.45 -11.32
CA ARG A 53 -6.09 -4.45 -12.38
C ARG A 53 -5.79 -5.83 -11.83
N THR A 54 -5.06 -5.89 -10.73
CA THR A 54 -4.63 -7.15 -10.11
C THR A 54 -4.34 -6.92 -8.64
N ILE A 55 -4.18 -7.99 -7.88
CA ILE A 55 -3.80 -7.94 -6.47
C ILE A 55 -2.57 -8.79 -6.22
N PRO A 56 -1.70 -8.40 -5.28
CA PRO A 56 -1.76 -7.12 -4.55
C PRO A 56 -1.30 -5.95 -5.42
N THR A 57 -1.77 -4.75 -5.13
CA THR A 57 -1.29 -3.53 -5.75
C THR A 57 -1.05 -2.51 -4.65
N GLN A 58 0.10 -1.84 -4.69
CA GLN A 58 0.42 -0.78 -3.75
C GLN A 58 0.36 0.55 -4.49
N ILE A 59 -0.38 1.50 -3.94
CA ILE A 59 -0.52 2.84 -4.53
C ILE A 59 0.05 3.86 -3.56
N PHE A 60 0.92 4.73 -4.05
CA PHE A 60 1.56 5.76 -3.24
C PHE A 60 0.97 7.12 -3.58
N TYR A 61 0.56 7.85 -2.54
CA TYR A 61 -0.02 9.18 -2.66
C TYR A 61 0.86 10.18 -1.94
N ASP A 62 1.03 11.37 -2.55
CA ASP A 62 1.78 12.44 -1.91
C ASP A 62 0.97 13.07 -0.76
N ALA A 63 1.55 14.09 -0.11
CA ALA A 63 0.92 14.73 1.03
C ALA A 63 -0.37 15.47 0.65
N GLN A 64 -0.58 15.75 -0.62
CA GLN A 64 -1.78 16.40 -1.14
C GLN A 64 -2.85 15.40 -1.61
N GLY A 65 -2.58 14.11 -1.46
CA GLY A 65 -3.54 13.07 -1.84
C GLY A 65 -3.51 12.70 -3.32
N LYS A 66 -2.49 13.12 -4.04
CA LYS A 66 -2.34 12.80 -5.45
C LYS A 66 -1.60 11.49 -5.61
N GLU A 67 -2.11 10.60 -6.45
CA GLU A 67 -1.42 9.34 -6.77
C GLU A 67 -0.12 9.66 -7.52
N VAL A 68 1.00 9.17 -7.00
CA VAL A 68 2.32 9.39 -7.60
C VAL A 68 2.76 8.18 -8.39
N THR A 69 2.59 6.99 -7.83
CA THR A 69 2.98 5.75 -8.50
C THR A 69 2.24 4.57 -7.89
N ARG A 70 2.22 3.46 -8.62
CA ARG A 70 1.69 2.21 -8.10
C ARG A 70 2.54 1.04 -8.59
N HIS A 71 2.53 -0.03 -7.82
CA HIS A 71 3.26 -1.26 -8.13
C HIS A 71 2.29 -2.43 -8.05
N GLU A 72 2.30 -3.29 -9.05
CA GLU A 72 1.46 -4.50 -9.09
C GLU A 72 2.30 -5.71 -8.70
N GLY A 73 1.76 -6.53 -7.79
CA GLY A 73 2.44 -7.70 -7.28
C GLY A 73 3.07 -7.44 -5.91
N PHE A 74 3.80 -8.45 -5.41
CA PHE A 74 4.50 -8.32 -4.15
C PHE A 74 5.57 -7.20 -4.23
N LEU A 75 5.66 -6.41 -3.18
CA LEU A 75 6.67 -5.34 -3.08
C LEU A 75 7.37 -5.49 -1.73
N ASP A 76 8.68 -5.62 -1.74
CA ASP A 76 9.43 -5.84 -0.51
C ASP A 76 9.51 -4.56 0.33
N LYS A 77 9.82 -4.74 1.61
CA LYS A 77 9.85 -3.63 2.57
C LYS A 77 10.83 -2.54 2.16
N GLN A 78 12.02 -2.93 1.71
CA GLN A 78 13.06 -1.95 1.33
C GLN A 78 12.58 -1.06 0.19
N SER A 79 11.89 -1.62 -0.79
CA SER A 79 11.37 -0.86 -1.92
C SER A 79 10.30 0.12 -1.48
N ILE A 80 9.45 -0.29 -0.54
CA ILE A 80 8.43 0.60 0.02
C ILE A 80 9.08 1.75 0.77
N VAL A 81 10.06 1.45 1.62
CA VAL A 81 10.78 2.47 2.38
C VAL A 81 11.44 3.47 1.44
N SER A 82 12.07 2.98 0.36
CA SER A 82 12.71 3.85 -0.64
C SER A 82 11.69 4.77 -1.29
N GLN A 83 10.53 4.25 -1.63
CA GLN A 83 9.47 5.06 -2.26
C GLN A 83 8.94 6.12 -1.30
N LEU A 84 8.73 5.76 -0.04
CA LEU A 84 8.28 6.72 0.97
C LEU A 84 9.32 7.82 1.18
N THR A 85 10.58 7.44 1.18
CA THR A 85 11.68 8.41 1.33
C THR A 85 11.70 9.39 0.17
N GLU A 86 11.50 8.90 -1.06
CA GLU A 86 11.43 9.76 -2.24
C GLU A 86 10.27 10.75 -2.16
N LEU A 87 9.19 10.37 -1.48
CA LEU A 87 8.04 11.26 -1.29
C LEU A 87 8.22 12.21 -0.12
N GLY A 88 9.38 12.20 0.51
CA GLY A 88 9.73 13.13 1.57
C GLY A 88 9.48 12.64 2.98
N VAL A 89 9.12 11.39 3.16
CA VAL A 89 8.91 10.81 4.50
C VAL A 89 10.25 10.48 5.12
N ARG A 90 10.40 10.84 6.39
CA ARG A 90 11.65 10.59 7.14
C ARG A 90 11.48 9.55 8.21
#